data_ad18802435edbe4323ebdc095d401772
#
_entry.id   ad18802435edbe4323ebdc095d401772
#
_cell.length_a   1.000
_cell.length_b   1.000
_cell.length_c   1.000
_cell.angle_alpha   90.00
_cell.angle_beta   90.00
_cell.angle_gamma   90.00
#
_symmetry.space_group_name_H-M   'P 1'
#
loop_
_entity.id
_entity.type
_entity.pdbx_description
1 polymer ?
#
loop_
_entity_poly.entity_id
_entity_poly.type
_entity_poly.pdbx_seq_one_letter_code
_entity_poly.pdbx_strand_id
1 'polypeptide(L)'
;MNKTKKIFLGFLTLAFFLTGCTCTKPNQSEFFVDNNDPYESFNRGVFAFNNLFDAAILLPVAKGYRAITTSTMREGVSNFYDNLMELRNILNGSLQANGTKTANATKRFLANTFWGFLGLYDVASDMEIQKYKNDFGQTLAVWGWETSDTYIVLPFFGPSNPRDILGTVGDISTPQSLLIALTTPWTSYPLSAGNYVQMREKSIEFIDNLHRSSTDAYATIRTMSQQNRQKVIREALGKTESRVSDYEFDMDEDFEE
;
A
#
# COMPACT_ATOMS: atom_id res chain seq x y z
N MET A 1 -25.37 -0.49 28.62
CA MET A 1 -24.83 -0.72 27.24
C MET A 1 -23.93 0.45 26.92
N ASN A 2 -22.59 0.23 26.89
CA ASN A 2 -21.58 1.28 26.80
C ASN A 2 -21.70 2.10 25.51
N LYS A 3 -21.42 3.42 25.58
CA LYS A 3 -21.49 4.37 24.46
C LYS A 3 -20.68 3.90 23.23
N THR A 4 -19.57 3.20 23.42
CA THR A 4 -18.75 2.59 22.37
C THR A 4 -19.46 1.50 21.58
N LYS A 5 -20.30 0.68 22.23
CA LYS A 5 -21.12 -0.34 21.53
C LYS A 5 -22.21 0.28 20.65
N LYS A 6 -22.74 1.45 21.02
CA LYS A 6 -23.74 2.17 20.22
C LYS A 6 -23.15 2.79 18.96
N ILE A 7 -21.90 3.25 19.01
CA ILE A 7 -21.20 3.82 17.86
C ILE A 7 -20.84 2.70 16.86
N PHE A 8 -20.39 1.55 17.35
CA PHE A 8 -20.06 0.40 16.49
C PHE A 8 -21.30 -0.21 15.84
N LEU A 9 -22.44 -0.26 16.55
CA LEU A 9 -23.71 -0.73 16.00
C LEU A 9 -24.28 0.26 14.97
N GLY A 10 -24.07 1.57 15.16
CA GLY A 10 -24.47 2.62 14.22
C GLY A 10 -23.68 2.56 12.90
N PHE A 11 -22.41 2.19 12.94
CA PHE A 11 -21.59 1.98 11.74
C PHE A 11 -21.97 0.71 10.97
N LEU A 12 -22.34 -0.35 11.69
CA LEU A 12 -22.80 -1.61 11.10
C LEU A 12 -24.16 -1.46 10.42
N THR A 13 -25.06 -0.63 10.96
CA THR A 13 -26.39 -0.36 10.36
C THR A 13 -26.30 0.57 9.16
N LEU A 14 -25.34 1.49 9.10
CA LEU A 14 -25.12 2.36 7.92
C LEU A 14 -24.61 1.57 6.72
N ALA A 15 -23.88 0.47 6.94
CA ALA A 15 -23.42 -0.42 5.87
C ALA A 15 -24.57 -1.24 5.22
N PHE A 16 -25.71 -1.40 5.91
CA PHE A 16 -26.85 -2.19 5.40
C PHE A 16 -27.83 -1.37 4.55
N PHE A 17 -27.77 -0.04 4.57
CA PHE A 17 -28.68 0.82 3.80
C PHE A 17 -28.21 1.15 2.36
N LEU A 18 -27.05 0.60 1.93
CA LEU A 18 -26.54 0.79 0.57
C LEU A 18 -26.99 -0.28 -0.44
N THR A 19 -27.92 -1.19 -0.05
CA THR A 19 -28.49 -2.19 -0.95
C THR A 19 -29.82 -1.71 -1.54
N GLY A 20 -29.78 -0.75 -2.44
CA GLY A 20 -31.01 -0.27 -3.07
C GLY A 20 -30.81 0.69 -4.23
N CYS A 21 -29.88 0.39 -5.15
CA CYS A 21 -29.95 0.97 -6.50
C CYS A 21 -30.02 -0.17 -7.52
N THR A 22 -31.22 -0.43 -8.04
CA THR A 22 -31.40 -1.22 -9.25
C THR A 22 -30.81 -0.42 -10.41
N CYS A 23 -29.53 -0.64 -10.70
CA CYS A 23 -28.93 -0.18 -11.95
C CYS A 23 -29.55 -1.00 -13.09
N THR A 24 -30.33 -0.36 -13.95
CA THR A 24 -30.65 -0.84 -15.29
C THR A 24 -29.36 -1.22 -16.01
N LYS A 25 -29.27 -2.48 -16.42
CA LYS A 25 -28.12 -3.03 -17.14
C LYS A 25 -27.86 -2.19 -18.40
N PRO A 26 -26.68 -1.59 -18.58
CA PRO A 26 -26.27 -1.17 -19.90
C PRO A 26 -26.00 -2.43 -20.75
N ASN A 27 -26.37 -2.35 -22.01
CA ASN A 27 -26.24 -3.37 -23.03
C ASN A 27 -24.82 -3.97 -22.99
N GLN A 28 -24.73 -5.28 -22.75
CA GLN A 28 -23.46 -6.00 -22.69
C GLN A 28 -22.86 -6.07 -24.11
N SER A 29 -22.00 -5.12 -24.46
CA SER A 29 -20.87 -5.45 -25.31
C SER A 29 -20.00 -6.44 -24.53
N GLU A 30 -19.65 -7.59 -25.11
CA GLU A 30 -18.80 -8.63 -24.54
C GLU A 30 -17.48 -8.02 -24.05
N PHE A 31 -17.50 -7.51 -22.83
CA PHE A 31 -16.27 -7.11 -22.13
C PHE A 31 -15.67 -8.44 -21.65
N PHE A 32 -14.49 -8.76 -22.12
CA PHE A 32 -13.70 -9.88 -21.61
C PHE A 32 -13.68 -9.79 -20.08
N VAL A 33 -14.42 -10.69 -19.42
CA VAL A 33 -14.35 -10.83 -17.98
C VAL A 33 -12.93 -11.33 -17.68
N ASP A 34 -12.09 -10.42 -17.24
CA ASP A 34 -10.75 -10.77 -16.81
C ASP A 34 -10.89 -11.66 -15.58
N ASN A 35 -10.49 -12.93 -15.70
CA ASN A 35 -10.61 -13.93 -14.65
C ASN A 35 -9.95 -13.50 -13.32
N ASN A 36 -9.14 -12.44 -13.34
CA ASN A 36 -8.44 -11.91 -12.17
C ASN A 36 -9.26 -10.86 -11.37
N ASP A 37 -10.42 -10.43 -11.84
CA ASP A 37 -11.28 -9.47 -11.14
C ASP A 37 -12.76 -9.92 -11.12
N PRO A 38 -13.07 -10.99 -10.38
CA PRO A 38 -14.43 -11.51 -10.31
C PRO A 38 -15.42 -10.53 -9.64
N TYR A 39 -14.92 -9.52 -8.93
CA TYR A 39 -15.70 -8.51 -8.21
C TYR A 39 -15.62 -7.12 -8.85
N GLU A 40 -15.34 -7.02 -10.16
CA GLU A 40 -15.10 -5.73 -10.83
C GLU A 40 -16.15 -4.67 -10.54
N SER A 41 -17.45 -5.02 -10.62
CA SER A 41 -18.53 -4.06 -10.35
C SER A 41 -18.49 -3.49 -8.92
N PHE A 42 -18.22 -4.34 -7.94
CA PHE A 42 -18.04 -3.94 -6.55
C PHE A 42 -16.77 -3.09 -6.40
N ASN A 43 -15.66 -3.56 -6.94
CA ASN A 43 -14.36 -2.91 -6.87
C ASN A 43 -14.39 -1.51 -7.49
N ARG A 44 -15.07 -1.33 -8.64
CA ARG A 44 -15.27 -0.02 -9.28
C ARG A 44 -16.12 0.92 -8.40
N GLY A 45 -17.13 0.39 -7.72
CA GLY A 45 -17.94 1.16 -6.78
C GLY A 45 -17.12 1.67 -5.60
N VAL A 46 -16.31 0.79 -4.98
CA VAL A 46 -15.42 1.17 -3.88
C VAL A 46 -14.31 2.12 -4.36
N PHE A 47 -13.77 1.91 -5.55
CA PHE A 47 -12.79 2.79 -6.16
C PHE A 47 -13.35 4.21 -6.38
N ALA A 48 -14.58 4.32 -6.89
CA ALA A 48 -15.26 5.61 -7.05
C ALA A 48 -15.50 6.30 -5.70
N PHE A 49 -15.90 5.54 -4.67
CA PHE A 49 -16.02 6.05 -3.30
C PHE A 49 -14.67 6.57 -2.77
N ASN A 50 -13.60 5.81 -2.92
CA ASN A 50 -12.26 6.22 -2.50
C ASN A 50 -11.81 7.49 -3.20
N ASN A 51 -12.04 7.61 -4.51
CA ASN A 51 -11.72 8.81 -5.29
C ASN A 51 -12.54 10.03 -4.84
N LEU A 52 -13.82 9.84 -4.53
CA LEU A 52 -14.66 10.93 -4.00
C LEU A 52 -14.15 11.40 -2.65
N PHE A 53 -13.82 10.47 -1.75
CA PHE A 53 -13.25 10.78 -0.45
C PHE A 53 -11.89 11.50 -0.57
N ASP A 54 -11.04 11.02 -1.48
CA ASP A 54 -9.76 11.66 -1.77
C ASP A 54 -9.95 13.10 -2.27
N ALA A 55 -10.77 13.28 -3.27
CA ALA A 55 -11.01 14.61 -3.88
C ALA A 55 -11.67 15.60 -2.90
N ALA A 56 -12.58 15.11 -2.04
CA ALA A 56 -13.31 15.96 -1.11
C ALA A 56 -12.53 16.28 0.17
N ILE A 57 -11.68 15.38 0.64
CA ILE A 57 -11.04 15.47 1.96
C ILE A 57 -9.52 15.37 1.89
N LEU A 58 -8.97 14.24 1.39
CA LEU A 58 -7.53 13.99 1.49
C LEU A 58 -6.71 14.94 0.63
N LEU A 59 -7.12 15.17 -0.60
CA LEU A 59 -6.40 16.07 -1.51
C LEU A 59 -6.38 17.52 -1.03
N PRO A 60 -7.51 18.14 -0.60
CA PRO A 60 -7.49 19.48 -0.01
C PRO A 60 -6.59 19.57 1.23
N VAL A 61 -6.64 18.58 2.12
CA VAL A 61 -5.80 18.54 3.33
C VAL A 61 -4.32 18.38 2.96
N ALA A 62 -3.99 17.51 2.01
CA ALA A 62 -2.62 17.33 1.52
C ALA A 62 -2.07 18.59 0.84
N LYS A 63 -2.89 19.30 0.05
CA LYS A 63 -2.51 20.60 -0.54
C LYS A 63 -2.31 21.68 0.54
N GLY A 64 -3.19 21.71 1.55
CA GLY A 64 -3.03 22.61 2.70
C GLY A 64 -1.73 22.33 3.47
N TYR A 65 -1.45 21.05 3.74
CA TYR A 65 -0.20 20.61 4.36
C TYR A 65 1.03 21.06 3.53
N ARG A 66 0.99 20.86 2.21
CA ARG A 66 2.05 21.32 1.28
C ARG A 66 2.25 22.83 1.32
N ALA A 67 1.17 23.58 1.43
CA ALA A 67 1.22 25.05 1.42
C ALA A 67 1.86 25.66 2.69
N ILE A 68 1.71 24.96 3.85
CA ILE A 68 2.22 25.47 5.13
C ILE A 68 3.56 24.85 5.54
N THR A 69 4.10 23.88 4.78
CA THR A 69 5.34 23.17 5.10
C THR A 69 6.37 23.33 3.97
N THR A 70 7.65 23.40 4.33
CA THR A 70 8.75 23.36 3.36
C THR A 70 9.02 21.92 2.91
N SER A 71 9.74 21.75 1.78
CA SER A 71 10.16 20.42 1.30
C SER A 71 10.99 19.67 2.35
N THR A 72 11.92 20.35 3.02
CA THR A 72 12.74 19.75 4.08
C THR A 72 11.91 19.28 5.27
N MET A 73 10.89 20.06 5.69
CA MET A 73 9.99 19.63 6.76
C MET A 73 9.21 18.36 6.36
N ARG A 74 8.70 18.31 5.14
CA ARG A 74 7.97 17.15 4.62
C ARG A 74 8.87 15.92 4.50
N GLU A 75 10.12 16.12 4.07
CA GLU A 75 11.12 15.06 4.02
C GLU A 75 11.42 14.51 5.42
N GLY A 76 11.66 15.36 6.41
CA GLY A 76 11.87 14.94 7.80
C GLY A 76 10.68 14.15 8.35
N VAL A 77 9.45 14.62 8.12
CA VAL A 77 8.22 13.88 8.51
C VAL A 77 8.16 12.51 7.81
N SER A 78 8.50 12.46 6.52
CA SER A 78 8.58 11.20 5.79
C SER A 78 9.57 10.23 6.39
N ASN A 79 10.79 10.70 6.65
CA ASN A 79 11.87 9.90 7.23
C ASN A 79 11.47 9.35 8.60
N PHE A 80 10.80 10.18 9.41
CA PHE A 80 10.26 9.75 10.71
C PHE A 80 9.28 8.57 10.58
N TYR A 81 8.30 8.65 9.66
CA TYR A 81 7.37 7.53 9.43
C TYR A 81 8.10 6.31 8.85
N ASP A 82 9.01 6.51 7.93
CA ASP A 82 9.83 5.44 7.36
C ASP A 82 10.67 4.74 8.45
N ASN A 83 11.21 5.49 9.41
CA ASN A 83 11.94 4.92 10.55
C ASN A 83 11.02 4.10 11.48
N LEU A 84 9.80 4.54 11.73
CA LEU A 84 8.82 3.74 12.46
C LEU A 84 8.46 2.44 11.71
N MET A 85 8.40 2.48 10.37
CA MET A 85 8.14 1.29 9.55
C MET A 85 9.27 0.27 9.61
N GLU A 86 10.50 0.65 9.97
CA GLU A 86 11.59 -0.32 10.13
C GLU A 86 11.30 -1.34 11.23
N LEU A 87 10.52 -0.99 12.27
CA LEU A 87 10.09 -1.96 13.30
C LEU A 87 9.25 -3.09 12.70
N ARG A 88 8.36 -2.76 11.75
CA ARG A 88 7.58 -3.76 11.00
C ARG A 88 8.49 -4.58 10.08
N ASN A 89 9.45 -3.93 9.42
CA ASN A 89 10.41 -4.61 8.55
C ASN A 89 11.27 -5.60 9.32
N ILE A 90 11.72 -5.26 10.54
CA ILE A 90 12.48 -6.14 11.45
C ILE A 90 11.64 -7.37 11.81
N LEU A 91 10.40 -7.17 12.25
CA LEU A 91 9.52 -8.26 12.63
C LEU A 91 9.26 -9.20 11.45
N ASN A 92 8.82 -8.67 10.33
CA ASN A 92 8.49 -9.47 9.16
C ASN A 92 9.74 -10.13 8.55
N GLY A 93 10.89 -9.44 8.52
CA GLY A 93 12.15 -10.04 8.10
C GLY A 93 12.56 -11.23 8.97
N SER A 94 12.35 -11.12 10.29
CA SER A 94 12.59 -12.22 11.23
C SER A 94 11.64 -13.39 11.03
N LEU A 95 10.33 -13.11 10.83
CA LEU A 95 9.31 -14.14 10.57
C LEU A 95 9.52 -14.85 9.22
N GLN A 96 10.15 -14.17 8.25
CA GLN A 96 10.56 -14.72 6.96
C GLN A 96 11.90 -15.47 7.03
N ALA A 97 12.53 -15.55 8.21
CA ALA A 97 13.88 -16.09 8.41
C ALA A 97 14.94 -15.44 7.50
N ASN A 98 14.74 -14.16 7.09
CA ASN A 98 15.66 -13.42 6.24
C ASN A 98 16.60 -12.54 7.07
N GLY A 99 17.76 -13.10 7.46
CA GLY A 99 18.73 -12.41 8.30
C GLY A 99 19.26 -11.09 7.70
N THR A 100 19.44 -11.03 6.38
CA THR A 100 19.93 -9.81 5.70
C THR A 100 18.90 -8.67 5.81
N LYS A 101 17.64 -8.95 5.50
CA LYS A 101 16.56 -7.94 5.61
C LYS A 101 16.40 -7.48 7.05
N THR A 102 16.39 -8.42 8.00
CA THR A 102 16.29 -8.12 9.45
C THR A 102 17.44 -7.26 9.94
N ALA A 103 18.69 -7.65 9.60
CA ALA A 103 19.88 -6.92 10.02
C ALA A 103 19.90 -5.49 9.42
N ASN A 104 19.57 -5.32 8.14
CA ASN A 104 19.53 -4.01 7.51
C ASN A 104 18.45 -3.12 8.11
N ALA A 105 17.24 -3.64 8.31
CA ALA A 105 16.15 -2.89 8.95
C ALA A 105 16.53 -2.48 10.39
N THR A 106 17.18 -3.36 11.15
CA THR A 106 17.68 -3.05 12.51
C THR A 106 18.73 -1.95 12.48
N LYS A 107 19.73 -2.05 11.58
CA LYS A 107 20.78 -1.03 11.43
C LYS A 107 20.17 0.32 11.03
N ARG A 108 19.23 0.34 10.09
CA ARG A 108 18.53 1.56 9.66
C ARG A 108 17.77 2.20 10.81
N PHE A 109 16.97 1.39 11.53
CA PHE A 109 16.22 1.89 12.69
C PHE A 109 17.14 2.52 13.74
N LEU A 110 18.23 1.86 14.09
CA LEU A 110 19.18 2.36 15.08
C LEU A 110 19.92 3.62 14.56
N ALA A 111 20.45 3.59 13.34
CA ALA A 111 21.15 4.71 12.76
C ALA A 111 20.26 5.96 12.70
N ASN A 112 19.06 5.83 12.15
CA ASN A 112 18.13 6.94 12.00
C ASN A 112 17.58 7.43 13.35
N THR A 113 17.40 6.55 14.32
CA THR A 113 16.92 6.94 15.65
C THR A 113 17.99 7.68 16.44
N PHE A 114 19.23 7.17 16.50
CA PHE A 114 20.29 7.74 17.35
C PHE A 114 21.04 8.90 16.67
N TRP A 115 21.38 8.75 15.39
CA TRP A 115 22.14 9.78 14.65
C TRP A 115 21.24 10.62 13.73
N GLY A 116 20.06 10.12 13.37
CA GLY A 116 19.08 10.83 12.52
C GLY A 116 18.03 11.61 13.29
N PHE A 117 18.28 11.96 14.56
CA PHE A 117 17.35 12.74 15.40
C PHE A 117 15.93 12.12 15.45
N LEU A 118 15.83 10.91 15.99
CA LEU A 118 14.60 10.12 16.08
C LEU A 118 13.98 9.76 14.71
N GLY A 119 14.80 9.71 13.66
CA GLY A 119 14.37 9.35 12.32
C GLY A 119 13.98 10.53 11.43
N LEU A 120 14.17 11.79 11.85
CA LEU A 120 13.94 12.94 10.98
C LEU A 120 14.96 13.03 9.83
N TYR A 121 16.16 12.49 10.01
CA TYR A 121 17.20 12.37 8.99
C TYR A 121 17.47 10.92 8.65
N ASP A 122 17.58 10.59 7.37
CA ASP A 122 17.86 9.23 6.90
C ASP A 122 19.37 8.97 6.79
N VAL A 123 20.05 8.99 7.93
CA VAL A 123 21.49 8.74 8.06
C VAL A 123 21.85 7.33 7.56
N ALA A 124 20.94 6.38 7.68
CA ALA A 124 21.16 5.02 7.21
C ALA A 124 21.33 4.95 5.68
N SER A 125 20.69 5.83 4.93
CA SER A 125 20.90 5.93 3.48
C SER A 125 22.25 6.54 3.15
N ASP A 126 22.76 7.51 3.92
CA ASP A 126 24.10 8.06 3.78
C ASP A 126 25.19 7.01 4.12
N MET A 127 24.85 6.04 4.97
CA MET A 127 25.69 4.87 5.28
C MET A 127 25.54 3.73 4.25
N GLU A 128 24.83 3.94 3.15
CA GLU A 128 24.56 2.96 2.09
C GLU A 128 23.87 1.68 2.61
N ILE A 129 23.13 1.75 3.72
CA ILE A 129 22.39 0.60 4.26
C ILE A 129 21.12 0.43 3.45
N GLN A 130 21.03 -0.70 2.73
CA GLN A 130 19.92 -1.00 1.82
C GLN A 130 18.58 -1.05 2.57
N LYS A 131 17.56 -0.35 2.02
CA LYS A 131 16.21 -0.31 2.54
C LYS A 131 15.38 -1.44 1.93
N TYR A 132 14.69 -2.19 2.79
CA TYR A 132 13.72 -3.21 2.40
C TYR A 132 12.35 -2.85 2.94
N LYS A 133 11.31 -3.18 2.18
CA LYS A 133 9.93 -3.04 2.64
C LYS A 133 9.36 -4.44 2.85
N ASN A 134 9.05 -4.79 4.08
CA ASN A 134 8.45 -6.06 4.43
C ASN A 134 7.08 -5.82 5.09
N ASP A 135 6.13 -6.70 4.78
CA ASP A 135 4.80 -6.71 5.39
C ASP A 135 4.38 -8.15 5.71
N PHE A 136 3.33 -8.29 6.51
CA PHE A 136 2.86 -9.61 6.92
C PHE A 136 2.22 -10.40 5.78
N GLY A 137 1.70 -9.74 4.73
CA GLY A 137 1.26 -10.41 3.50
C GLY A 137 2.41 -11.10 2.76
N GLN A 138 3.61 -10.50 2.74
CA GLN A 138 4.83 -11.15 2.25
C GLN A 138 5.22 -12.34 3.14
N THR A 139 5.09 -12.20 4.45
CA THR A 139 5.37 -13.28 5.41
C THR A 139 4.44 -14.47 5.18
N LEU A 140 3.15 -14.23 4.96
CA LEU A 140 2.19 -15.29 4.60
C LEU A 140 2.56 -15.97 3.27
N ALA A 141 3.06 -15.20 2.29
CA ALA A 141 3.53 -15.79 1.03
C ALA A 141 4.74 -16.71 1.24
N VAL A 142 5.72 -16.28 2.03
CA VAL A 142 6.90 -17.10 2.39
C VAL A 142 6.49 -18.36 3.17
N TRP A 143 5.44 -18.29 3.98
CA TRP A 143 4.89 -19.44 4.70
C TRP A 143 4.04 -20.39 3.83
N GLY A 144 3.89 -20.11 2.53
CA GLY A 144 3.25 -21.00 1.57
C GLY A 144 1.98 -20.47 0.92
N TRP A 145 1.47 -19.30 1.31
CA TRP A 145 0.35 -18.67 0.60
C TRP A 145 0.87 -17.76 -0.52
N GLU A 146 1.51 -18.35 -1.51
CA GLU A 146 2.18 -17.63 -2.58
C GLU A 146 1.21 -16.87 -3.49
N THR A 147 0.13 -17.53 -3.91
CA THR A 147 -0.85 -16.96 -4.84
C THR A 147 -2.05 -16.39 -4.12
N SER A 148 -2.52 -15.26 -4.59
CA SER A 148 -3.78 -14.65 -4.18
C SER A 148 -4.34 -13.90 -5.38
N ASP A 149 -5.05 -14.64 -6.23
CA ASP A 149 -5.45 -14.18 -7.56
C ASP A 149 -6.69 -13.27 -7.54
N THR A 150 -7.41 -13.25 -6.41
CA THR A 150 -8.60 -12.43 -6.27
C THR A 150 -8.23 -10.98 -5.96
N TYR A 151 -8.58 -10.08 -6.87
CA TYR A 151 -8.42 -8.64 -6.67
C TYR A 151 -9.62 -8.06 -5.92
N ILE A 152 -9.37 -7.29 -4.88
CA ILE A 152 -10.39 -6.62 -4.05
C ILE A 152 -9.94 -5.19 -3.78
N VAL A 153 -10.85 -4.23 -3.93
CA VAL A 153 -10.60 -2.84 -3.51
C VAL A 153 -11.27 -2.61 -2.15
N LEU A 154 -10.48 -2.16 -1.19
CA LEU A 154 -10.97 -1.86 0.16
C LEU A 154 -11.28 -0.37 0.31
N PRO A 155 -12.37 -0.01 1.03
CA PRO A 155 -12.61 1.37 1.41
C PRO A 155 -11.42 1.95 2.17
N PHE A 156 -10.93 3.11 1.77
CA PHE A 156 -9.79 3.85 2.30
C PHE A 156 -8.41 3.20 2.11
N PHE A 157 -8.31 1.87 2.02
CA PHE A 157 -7.04 1.15 1.88
C PHE A 157 -6.65 0.90 0.43
N GLY A 158 -7.60 0.97 -0.50
CA GLY A 158 -7.35 0.79 -1.94
C GLY A 158 -7.16 -0.68 -2.37
N PRO A 159 -6.36 -0.92 -3.42
CA PRO A 159 -6.13 -2.25 -3.99
C PRO A 159 -5.55 -3.26 -2.99
N SER A 160 -6.13 -4.46 -2.94
CA SER A 160 -5.74 -5.53 -2.04
C SER A 160 -6.09 -6.91 -2.61
N ASN A 161 -5.86 -7.94 -1.84
CA ASN A 161 -6.26 -9.33 -2.07
C ASN A 161 -6.46 -10.05 -0.72
N PRO A 162 -7.07 -11.24 -0.66
CA PRO A 162 -7.36 -11.93 0.59
C PRO A 162 -6.15 -12.14 1.50
N ARG A 163 -4.99 -12.51 0.97
CA ARG A 163 -3.75 -12.65 1.74
C ARG A 163 -3.32 -11.33 2.35
N ASP A 164 -3.34 -10.26 1.56
CA ASP A 164 -2.86 -8.95 2.00
C ASP A 164 -3.84 -8.26 2.95
N ILE A 165 -5.13 -8.58 2.89
CA ILE A 165 -6.12 -8.18 3.91
C ILE A 165 -5.73 -8.79 5.26
N LEU A 166 -5.47 -10.10 5.31
CA LEU A 166 -4.98 -10.75 6.54
C LEU A 166 -3.59 -10.23 6.92
N GLY A 167 -2.74 -9.93 5.94
CA GLY A 167 -1.46 -9.27 6.13
C GLY A 167 -1.60 -7.94 6.84
N THR A 168 -2.53 -7.11 6.42
CA THR A 168 -2.82 -5.80 7.06
C THR A 168 -3.28 -5.97 8.51
N VAL A 169 -4.14 -6.97 8.79
CA VAL A 169 -4.55 -7.27 10.17
C VAL A 169 -3.35 -7.71 11.02
N GLY A 170 -2.45 -8.54 10.46
CA GLY A 170 -1.19 -8.92 11.12
C GLY A 170 -0.29 -7.71 11.39
N ASP A 171 -0.16 -6.82 10.43
CA ASP A 171 0.66 -5.61 10.55
C ASP A 171 0.11 -4.60 11.59
N ILE A 172 -1.20 -4.55 11.80
CA ILE A 172 -1.82 -3.75 12.89
C ILE A 172 -1.36 -4.26 14.27
N SER A 173 -0.99 -5.53 14.40
CA SER A 173 -0.50 -6.13 15.64
C SER A 173 1.01 -6.01 15.82
N THR A 174 1.72 -5.29 14.96
CA THR A 174 3.18 -5.14 15.01
C THR A 174 3.65 -4.23 16.14
N PRO A 175 4.94 -4.32 16.56
CA PRO A 175 5.52 -3.43 17.56
C PRO A 175 5.37 -1.93 17.24
N GLN A 176 5.36 -1.57 15.95
CA GLN A 176 5.07 -0.20 15.51
C GLN A 176 3.67 0.24 15.91
N SER A 177 2.67 -0.59 15.61
CA SER A 177 1.27 -0.29 15.98
C SER A 177 1.09 -0.32 17.50
N LEU A 178 1.79 -1.24 18.18
CA LEU A 178 1.81 -1.29 19.64
C LEU A 178 2.48 -0.04 20.23
N LEU A 179 3.59 0.42 19.67
CA LEU A 179 4.23 1.67 20.11
C LEU A 179 3.30 2.86 19.94
N ILE A 180 2.58 2.93 18.81
CA ILE A 180 1.56 3.95 18.56
C ILE A 180 0.39 3.78 19.54
N ALA A 181 -0.05 2.55 19.82
CA ALA A 181 -1.17 2.27 20.73
C ALA A 181 -0.82 2.51 22.20
N LEU A 182 0.43 2.36 22.61
CA LEU A 182 0.93 2.67 23.95
C LEU A 182 1.02 4.19 24.19
N THR A 183 1.09 4.98 23.12
CA THR A 183 0.81 6.41 23.21
C THR A 183 -0.69 6.60 23.44
N THR A 184 -1.08 7.64 24.15
CA THR A 184 -2.50 7.87 24.45
C THR A 184 -3.33 7.93 23.16
N PRO A 185 -4.63 7.57 23.16
CA PRO A 185 -5.47 7.64 21.97
C PRO A 185 -5.43 8.99 21.24
N TRP A 186 -5.19 10.06 21.98
CA TRP A 186 -5.07 11.43 21.48
C TRP A 186 -3.82 11.66 20.60
N THR A 187 -2.77 10.85 20.73
CA THR A 187 -1.54 10.95 19.93
C THR A 187 -1.50 9.92 18.80
N SER A 188 -2.13 8.74 18.99
CA SER A 188 -2.12 7.68 17.98
C SER A 188 -2.96 8.00 16.74
N TYR A 189 -4.16 8.57 16.92
CA TYR A 189 -5.00 8.96 15.77
C TYR A 189 -4.38 10.07 14.92
N PRO A 190 -3.89 11.20 15.49
CA PRO A 190 -3.21 12.22 14.71
C PRO A 190 -1.96 11.70 13.99
N LEU A 191 -1.19 10.82 14.62
CA LEU A 191 0.01 10.24 14.02
C LEU A 191 -0.34 9.38 12.80
N SER A 192 -1.36 8.53 12.90
CA SER A 192 -1.82 7.73 11.77
C SER A 192 -2.40 8.60 10.65
N ALA A 193 -3.25 9.56 10.97
CA ALA A 193 -3.82 10.49 10.00
C ALA A 193 -2.73 11.32 9.30
N GLY A 194 -1.73 11.79 10.04
CA GLY A 194 -0.59 12.51 9.49
C GLY A 194 0.19 11.72 8.45
N ASN A 195 0.37 10.42 8.69
CA ASN A 195 1.00 9.52 7.71
C ASN A 195 0.20 9.46 6.39
N TYR A 196 -1.12 9.31 6.46
CA TYR A 196 -1.98 9.30 5.26
C TYR A 196 -1.90 10.62 4.49
N VAL A 197 -1.94 11.76 5.18
CA VAL A 197 -1.81 13.09 4.56
C VAL A 197 -0.45 13.24 3.87
N GLN A 198 0.62 12.82 4.52
CA GLN A 198 1.97 12.90 3.98
C GLN A 198 2.16 11.95 2.78
N MET A 199 1.64 10.72 2.84
CA MET A 199 1.66 9.81 1.70
C MET A 199 0.85 10.37 0.52
N ARG A 200 -0.32 10.98 0.77
CA ARG A 200 -1.13 11.59 -0.28
C ARG A 200 -0.45 12.80 -0.89
N GLU A 201 0.23 13.61 -0.07
CA GLU A 201 1.01 14.75 -0.54
C GLU A 201 2.09 14.32 -1.53
N LYS A 202 2.87 13.29 -1.20
CA LYS A 202 3.89 12.71 -2.10
C LYS A 202 3.33 12.19 -3.42
N SER A 203 2.08 11.76 -3.42
CA SER A 203 1.44 11.11 -4.56
C SER A 203 0.62 12.09 -5.41
N ILE A 204 0.59 13.40 -5.12
CA ILE A 204 -0.27 14.36 -5.84
C ILE A 204 0.01 14.31 -7.34
N GLU A 205 1.25 14.52 -7.75
CA GLU A 205 1.63 14.60 -9.16
C GLU A 205 1.43 13.26 -9.88
N PHE A 206 1.74 12.16 -9.21
CA PHE A 206 1.57 10.81 -9.77
C PHE A 206 0.08 10.51 -10.04
N ILE A 207 -0.79 10.76 -9.05
CA ILE A 207 -2.23 10.50 -9.18
C ILE A 207 -2.86 11.46 -10.21
N ASP A 208 -2.50 12.73 -10.20
CA ASP A 208 -2.99 13.71 -11.17
C ASP A 208 -2.58 13.33 -12.60
N ASN A 209 -1.33 12.90 -12.82
CA ASN A 209 -0.86 12.44 -14.11
C ASN A 209 -1.56 11.15 -14.55
N LEU A 210 -1.76 10.21 -13.64
CA LEU A 210 -2.46 8.97 -13.91
C LEU A 210 -3.90 9.24 -14.37
N HIS A 211 -4.63 10.10 -13.68
CA HIS A 211 -6.00 10.47 -14.09
C HIS A 211 -6.05 11.19 -15.43
N ARG A 212 -5.03 11.97 -15.79
CA ARG A 212 -4.99 12.68 -17.09
C ARG A 212 -4.59 11.76 -18.26
N SER A 213 -3.70 10.79 -18.02
CA SER A 213 -3.14 9.94 -19.07
C SER A 213 -3.91 8.63 -19.29
N SER A 214 -4.70 8.19 -18.30
CA SER A 214 -5.41 6.91 -18.35
C SER A 214 -6.80 7.09 -18.94
N THR A 215 -7.16 6.26 -19.92
CA THR A 215 -8.54 6.12 -20.42
C THR A 215 -9.43 5.48 -19.34
N ASP A 216 -8.91 4.49 -18.61
CA ASP A 216 -9.56 3.84 -17.46
C ASP A 216 -8.56 3.79 -16.28
N ALA A 217 -8.71 4.74 -15.35
CA ALA A 217 -7.86 4.83 -14.18
C ALA A 217 -7.98 3.60 -13.25
N TYR A 218 -9.18 3.00 -13.18
CA TYR A 218 -9.39 1.78 -12.39
C TYR A 218 -8.56 0.63 -12.94
N ALA A 219 -8.67 0.34 -14.24
CA ALA A 219 -7.93 -0.75 -14.88
C ALA A 219 -6.41 -0.52 -14.79
N THR A 220 -5.96 0.72 -14.96
CA THR A 220 -4.55 1.09 -14.83
C THR A 220 -4.03 0.84 -13.42
N ILE A 221 -4.73 1.32 -12.38
CA ILE A 221 -4.33 1.11 -10.98
C ILE A 221 -4.37 -0.37 -10.61
N ARG A 222 -5.38 -1.13 -11.06
CA ARG A 222 -5.47 -2.57 -10.86
C ARG A 222 -4.21 -3.26 -11.39
N THR A 223 -3.89 -3.05 -12.66
CA THR A 223 -2.73 -3.67 -13.31
C THR A 223 -1.43 -3.30 -12.61
N MET A 224 -1.21 -2.01 -12.33
CA MET A 224 0.00 -1.54 -11.66
C MET A 224 0.13 -2.14 -10.24
N SER A 225 -0.97 -2.19 -9.48
CA SER A 225 -0.94 -2.74 -8.11
C SER A 225 -0.66 -4.24 -8.11
N GLN A 226 -1.27 -5.00 -9.02
CA GLN A 226 -1.04 -6.44 -9.16
C GLN A 226 0.40 -6.74 -9.57
N GLN A 227 0.92 -6.05 -10.59
CA GLN A 227 2.32 -6.24 -11.05
C GLN A 227 3.32 -5.89 -9.94
N ASN A 228 3.13 -4.74 -9.29
CA ASN A 228 4.00 -4.35 -8.18
C ASN A 228 3.94 -5.37 -7.04
N ARG A 229 2.74 -5.86 -6.70
CA ARG A 229 2.58 -6.85 -5.64
C ARG A 229 3.22 -8.19 -5.99
N GLN A 230 3.04 -8.68 -7.20
CA GLN A 230 3.69 -9.90 -7.69
C GLN A 230 5.23 -9.78 -7.65
N LYS A 231 5.79 -8.63 -8.07
CA LYS A 231 7.21 -8.37 -7.97
C LYS A 231 7.70 -8.46 -6.52
N VAL A 232 7.03 -7.77 -5.60
CA VAL A 232 7.37 -7.76 -4.16
C VAL A 232 7.31 -9.18 -3.56
N ILE A 233 6.32 -9.99 -3.94
CA ILE A 233 6.23 -11.38 -3.47
C ILE A 233 7.35 -12.25 -4.06
N ARG A 234 7.66 -12.14 -5.36
CA ARG A 234 8.79 -12.86 -5.97
C ARG A 234 10.11 -12.54 -5.26
N GLU A 235 10.35 -11.25 -4.97
CA GLU A 235 11.53 -10.82 -4.21
C GLU A 235 11.55 -11.40 -2.78
N ALA A 236 10.39 -11.50 -2.11
CA ALA A 236 10.29 -12.10 -0.79
C ALA A 236 10.60 -13.60 -0.80
N LEU A 237 10.20 -14.30 -1.87
CA LEU A 237 10.46 -15.72 -2.07
C LEU A 237 11.89 -16.01 -2.59
N GLY A 238 12.71 -14.99 -2.84
CA GLY A 238 14.03 -15.16 -3.46
C GLY A 238 13.97 -15.60 -4.92
N LYS A 239 12.80 -15.52 -5.56
CA LYS A 239 12.60 -15.80 -6.98
C LYS A 239 12.98 -14.53 -7.76
N THR A 240 14.28 -14.32 -7.99
CA THR A 240 14.77 -13.23 -8.84
C THR A 240 14.21 -13.43 -10.26
N GLU A 241 13.78 -12.35 -10.92
CA GLU A 241 13.50 -12.43 -12.35
C GLU A 241 14.77 -12.93 -13.05
N SER A 242 14.71 -14.13 -13.64
CA SER A 242 15.54 -14.38 -14.81
C SER A 242 15.23 -13.21 -15.75
N ARG A 243 16.24 -12.42 -16.08
CA ARG A 243 16.11 -11.38 -17.12
C ARG A 243 15.30 -11.97 -18.25
N VAL A 244 14.30 -11.24 -18.73
CA VAL A 244 13.67 -11.46 -20.04
C VAL A 244 14.75 -11.17 -21.10
N SER A 245 15.80 -11.98 -21.11
CA SER A 245 16.87 -11.96 -22.10
C SER A 245 16.78 -13.16 -23.06
N ASP A 246 15.74 -14.00 -22.90
CA ASP A 246 15.58 -15.19 -23.74
C ASP A 246 14.48 -15.00 -24.82
N TYR A 247 14.02 -13.78 -25.03
CA TYR A 247 13.45 -13.40 -26.31
C TYR A 247 14.56 -12.76 -27.15
N GLU A 248 15.59 -13.54 -27.44
CA GLU A 248 16.31 -13.36 -28.69
C GLU A 248 15.29 -13.57 -29.82
N PHE A 249 14.75 -12.47 -30.30
CA PHE A 249 14.01 -12.44 -31.54
C PHE A 249 15.06 -12.70 -32.63
N ASP A 250 15.21 -13.97 -33.04
CA ASP A 250 15.98 -14.37 -34.20
C ASP A 250 15.36 -13.68 -35.41
N MET A 251 15.85 -12.47 -35.71
CA MET A 251 15.48 -11.72 -36.92
C MET A 251 16.33 -12.09 -38.14
N ASP A 252 17.09 -13.16 -38.06
CA ASP A 252 18.07 -13.49 -39.11
C ASP A 252 17.68 -14.67 -40.05
N GLU A 253 16.45 -15.20 -39.98
CA GLU A 253 16.13 -16.39 -40.81
C GLU A 253 15.13 -16.19 -41.96
N ASP A 254 14.62 -15.01 -42.27
CA ASP A 254 13.63 -14.89 -43.36
C ASP A 254 13.91 -13.81 -44.43
N PHE A 255 15.18 -13.57 -44.80
CA PHE A 255 15.48 -12.77 -46.00
C PHE A 255 16.54 -13.41 -46.88
N GLU A 256 16.33 -14.68 -47.28
CA GLU A 256 16.95 -15.24 -48.48
C GLU A 256 15.86 -16.01 -49.26
N GLU A 257 15.14 -15.31 -50.15
CA GLU A 257 14.69 -15.78 -51.48
C GLU A 257 14.25 -14.57 -52.32
#